data_3592de2e1a1c551a6552e4531911448e
#
_entry.id   3592de2e1a1c551a6552e4531911448e
#
_cell.length_a   1.000
_cell.length_b   1.000
_cell.length_c   1.000
_cell.angle_alpha   90.00
_cell.angle_beta   90.00
_cell.angle_gamma   90.00
#
_symmetry.space_group_name_H-M   'P 1'
#
loop_
_entity.id
_entity.type
_entity.pdbx_description
1 polymer ?
#
loop_
_entity_poly.entity_id
_entity_poly.type
_entity_poly.pdbx_seq_one_letter_code
_entity_poly.pdbx_strand_id
1 'polypeptide(L)'
;MKNRIYFFANFGDWSKIPFGGGEVGNRRTLALLKKLNYDIVLIPKYIRVNDHSLINSIELLFKIISNIFLFAKTLINGQRKGAIVHIAGFYGIMIYFEYLLIAIAKVLHYKVIYEMRGGGANKYYEEGHFLYKFFFKRAIRRSDEIFSVSYTHLR
;
A
#
# COMPACT_ATOMS: atom_id res chain seq x y z
N MET A 1 -11.93 21.28 -10.34
CA MET A 1 -10.61 20.58 -10.34
C MET A 1 -10.86 19.11 -10.04
N LYS A 2 -10.28 18.18 -10.84
CA LYS A 2 -10.36 16.76 -10.53
C LYS A 2 -9.55 16.47 -9.28
N ASN A 3 -10.10 15.68 -8.35
CA ASN A 3 -9.34 15.21 -7.18
C ASN A 3 -8.27 14.23 -7.64
N ARG A 4 -7.02 14.51 -7.27
CA ARG A 4 -5.88 13.66 -7.61
C ARG A 4 -5.70 12.55 -6.58
N ILE A 5 -5.43 11.32 -7.06
CA ILE A 5 -5.14 10.17 -6.22
C ILE A 5 -3.77 9.62 -6.58
N TYR A 6 -2.86 9.59 -5.61
CA TYR A 6 -1.59 8.87 -5.69
C TYR A 6 -1.84 7.46 -5.19
N PHE A 7 -1.90 6.52 -6.10
CA PHE A 7 -2.25 5.13 -5.77
C PHE A 7 -1.01 4.24 -5.73
N PHE A 8 -0.55 3.92 -4.51
CA PHE A 8 0.56 3.03 -4.25
C PHE A 8 0.06 1.60 -4.07
N ALA A 9 0.33 0.73 -5.03
CA ALA A 9 -0.15 -0.65 -5.02
C ALA A 9 0.68 -1.58 -5.91
N ASN A 10 0.62 -2.89 -5.63
CA ASN A 10 1.11 -3.90 -6.56
C ASN A 10 0.04 -4.21 -7.62
N PHE A 11 0.32 -3.89 -8.85
CA PHE A 11 -0.57 -4.16 -10.00
C PHE A 11 -0.16 -5.43 -10.77
N GLY A 12 0.97 -6.04 -10.41
CA GLY A 12 1.58 -7.12 -11.18
C GLY A 12 2.05 -6.67 -12.57
N ASP A 13 2.36 -7.66 -13.38
CA ASP A 13 2.69 -7.44 -14.79
C ASP A 13 1.40 -7.27 -15.61
N TRP A 14 1.26 -6.12 -16.28
CA TRP A 14 0.06 -5.81 -17.08
C TRP A 14 -0.13 -6.71 -18.31
N SER A 15 0.96 -7.30 -18.79
CA SER A 15 0.92 -8.27 -19.92
C SER A 15 0.44 -9.65 -19.50
N LYS A 16 0.31 -9.91 -18.19
CA LYS A 16 -0.04 -11.21 -17.61
C LYS A 16 -1.34 -11.16 -16.85
N ILE A 17 -1.93 -12.34 -16.67
CA ILE A 17 -3.06 -12.53 -15.77
C ILE A 17 -2.60 -12.16 -14.34
N PRO A 18 -3.39 -11.39 -13.58
CA PRO A 18 -3.03 -11.02 -12.23
C PRO A 18 -2.80 -12.25 -11.35
N PHE A 19 -1.72 -12.22 -10.57
CA PHE A 19 -1.41 -13.28 -9.63
C PHE A 19 -2.01 -12.96 -8.25
N GLY A 20 -3.08 -13.66 -7.91
CA GLY A 20 -3.72 -13.57 -6.61
C GLY A 20 -4.66 -12.37 -6.42
N GLY A 21 -5.42 -12.44 -5.30
CA GLY A 21 -6.50 -11.48 -5.01
C GLY A 21 -6.03 -10.03 -4.84
N GLY A 22 -4.80 -9.81 -4.39
CA GLY A 22 -4.24 -8.47 -4.20
C GLY A 22 -4.11 -7.70 -5.52
N GLU A 23 -3.49 -8.31 -6.55
CA GLU A 23 -3.34 -7.67 -7.86
C GLU A 23 -4.69 -7.48 -8.55
N VAL A 24 -5.57 -8.49 -8.50
CA VAL A 24 -6.94 -8.38 -9.03
C VAL A 24 -7.69 -7.22 -8.38
N GLY A 25 -7.66 -7.15 -7.06
CA GLY A 25 -8.33 -6.08 -6.32
C GLY A 25 -7.76 -4.70 -6.66
N ASN A 26 -6.43 -4.55 -6.74
CA ASN A 26 -5.79 -3.28 -7.12
C ASN A 26 -6.20 -2.82 -8.53
N ARG A 27 -6.22 -3.74 -9.49
CA ARG A 27 -6.67 -3.44 -10.87
C ARG A 27 -8.16 -3.05 -10.90
N ARG A 28 -9.02 -3.72 -10.12
CA ARG A 28 -10.45 -3.36 -9.99
C ARG A 28 -10.64 -1.99 -9.36
N THR A 29 -9.94 -1.70 -8.26
CA THR A 29 -9.98 -0.38 -7.62
C THR A 29 -9.53 0.71 -8.60
N LEU A 30 -8.44 0.48 -9.33
CA LEU A 30 -7.97 1.41 -10.35
C LEU A 30 -9.02 1.65 -11.45
N ALA A 31 -9.63 0.59 -11.96
CA ALA A 31 -10.68 0.69 -12.98
C ALA A 31 -11.88 1.51 -12.49
N LEU A 32 -12.29 1.28 -11.23
CA LEU A 32 -13.37 2.04 -10.60
C LEU A 32 -13.00 3.54 -10.46
N LEU A 33 -11.81 3.85 -9.96
CA LEU A 33 -11.35 5.24 -9.81
C LEU A 33 -11.29 5.97 -11.16
N LYS A 34 -10.84 5.28 -12.22
CA LYS A 34 -10.86 5.80 -13.58
C LYS A 34 -12.29 6.07 -14.07
N LYS A 35 -13.22 5.13 -13.82
CA LYS A 35 -14.65 5.31 -14.16
C LYS A 35 -15.26 6.49 -13.45
N LEU A 36 -14.86 6.75 -12.20
CA LEU A 36 -15.28 7.90 -11.41
C LEU A 36 -14.55 9.20 -11.80
N ASN A 37 -13.73 9.17 -12.84
CA ASN A 37 -13.05 10.33 -13.42
C ASN A 37 -12.05 11.03 -12.49
N TYR A 38 -11.43 10.29 -11.56
CA TYR A 38 -10.30 10.79 -10.78
C TYR A 38 -9.04 10.95 -11.64
N ASP A 39 -8.19 11.92 -11.28
CA ASP A 39 -6.83 12.04 -11.81
C ASP A 39 -5.90 11.13 -11.00
N ILE A 40 -5.38 10.07 -11.62
CA ILE A 40 -4.67 8.99 -10.90
C ILE A 40 -3.21 8.96 -11.31
N VAL A 41 -2.33 9.10 -10.30
CA VAL A 41 -0.90 8.86 -10.42
C VAL A 41 -0.60 7.50 -9.81
N LEU A 42 -0.20 6.54 -10.64
CA LEU A 42 0.18 5.22 -10.18
C LEU A 42 1.60 5.23 -9.63
N ILE A 43 1.77 4.68 -8.44
CA ILE A 43 3.08 4.41 -7.84
C ILE A 43 3.17 2.90 -7.65
N PRO A 44 3.82 2.19 -8.59
CA PRO A 44 3.84 0.73 -8.54
C PRO A 44 4.70 0.23 -7.39
N LYS A 45 4.17 -0.76 -6.66
CA LYS A 45 4.87 -1.46 -5.58
C LYS A 45 5.54 -2.71 -6.15
N TYR A 46 6.84 -2.66 -6.36
CA TYR A 46 7.63 -3.79 -6.85
C TYR A 46 8.27 -4.56 -5.67
N ILE A 47 7.47 -5.35 -4.97
CA ILE A 47 7.96 -6.22 -3.90
C ILE A 47 7.49 -7.64 -4.20
N ARG A 48 8.30 -8.38 -4.94
CA ARG A 48 8.10 -9.81 -5.16
C ARG A 48 9.39 -10.53 -4.80
N VAL A 49 9.30 -11.44 -3.84
CA VAL A 49 10.42 -12.30 -3.42
C VAL A 49 9.98 -13.72 -3.68
N ASN A 50 10.71 -14.41 -4.53
CA ASN A 50 10.35 -15.78 -4.92
C ASN A 50 11.06 -16.84 -4.07
N ASP A 51 12.13 -16.50 -3.31
CA ASP A 51 12.92 -17.45 -2.52
C ASP A 51 13.57 -16.78 -1.31
N HIS A 52 13.86 -17.59 -0.26
CA HIS A 52 14.47 -17.16 1.01
C HIS A 52 16.01 -17.22 1.03
N SER A 53 16.69 -16.96 -0.07
CA SER A 53 18.15 -16.88 -0.08
C SER A 53 18.66 -15.52 0.46
N LEU A 54 19.89 -15.47 0.97
CA LEU A 54 20.51 -14.22 1.45
C LEU A 54 20.62 -13.16 0.36
N ILE A 55 20.90 -13.57 -0.87
CA ILE A 55 20.96 -12.68 -2.05
C ILE A 55 19.60 -12.02 -2.29
N ASN A 56 18.52 -12.79 -2.16
CA ASN A 56 17.14 -12.29 -2.31
C ASN A 56 16.75 -11.32 -1.17
N SER A 57 17.34 -11.46 0.01
CA SER A 57 17.12 -10.54 1.14
C SER A 57 17.75 -9.16 0.86
N ILE A 58 18.93 -9.12 0.28
CA ILE A 58 19.59 -7.87 -0.12
C ILE A 58 18.81 -7.21 -1.26
N GLU A 59 18.41 -7.97 -2.27
CA GLU A 59 17.57 -7.46 -3.36
C GLU A 59 16.24 -6.91 -2.86
N LEU A 60 15.60 -7.60 -1.89
CA LEU A 60 14.39 -7.12 -1.25
C LEU A 60 14.61 -5.77 -0.55
N LEU A 61 15.71 -5.63 0.18
CA LEU A 61 16.04 -4.37 0.86
C LEU A 61 16.20 -3.22 -0.14
N PHE A 62 16.95 -3.45 -1.24
CA PHE A 62 17.06 -2.46 -2.31
C PHE A 62 15.72 -2.10 -2.95
N LYS A 63 14.86 -3.08 -3.20
CA LYS A 63 13.50 -2.84 -3.71
C LYS A 63 12.66 -2.01 -2.73
N ILE A 64 12.73 -2.29 -1.44
CA ILE A 64 12.02 -1.53 -0.40
C ILE A 64 12.52 -0.08 -0.39
N ILE A 65 13.83 0.15 -0.36
CA ILE A 65 14.44 1.49 -0.36
C ILE A 65 14.05 2.25 -1.64
N SER A 66 14.15 1.60 -2.80
CA SER A 66 13.78 2.18 -4.09
C SER A 66 12.29 2.58 -4.13
N ASN A 67 11.40 1.74 -3.59
CA ASN A 67 9.98 2.06 -3.50
C ASN A 67 9.72 3.26 -2.57
N ILE A 68 10.42 3.35 -1.43
CA ILE A 68 10.31 4.50 -0.51
C ILE A 68 10.75 5.77 -1.23
N PHE A 69 11.89 5.72 -1.90
CA PHE A 69 12.43 6.87 -2.63
C PHE A 69 11.50 7.32 -3.77
N LEU A 70 11.02 6.38 -4.59
CA LEU A 70 10.07 6.66 -5.67
C LEU A 70 8.78 7.28 -5.12
N PHE A 71 8.23 6.73 -4.04
CA PHE A 71 7.04 7.23 -3.38
C PHE A 71 7.26 8.66 -2.86
N ALA A 72 8.32 8.87 -2.09
CA ALA A 72 8.64 10.19 -1.53
C ALA A 72 8.86 11.23 -2.63
N LYS A 73 9.67 10.91 -3.65
CA LYS A 73 9.93 11.78 -4.81
C LYS A 73 8.64 12.16 -5.53
N THR A 74 7.76 11.18 -5.77
CA THR A 74 6.48 11.42 -6.44
C THR A 74 5.59 12.36 -5.65
N LEU A 75 5.54 12.23 -4.33
CA LEU A 75 4.73 13.09 -3.47
C LEU A 75 5.33 14.50 -3.30
N ILE A 76 6.66 14.60 -3.17
CA ILE A 76 7.35 15.91 -3.04
C ILE A 76 7.09 16.78 -4.26
N ASN A 77 7.18 16.19 -5.46
CA ASN A 77 6.96 16.88 -6.74
C ASN A 77 5.48 16.96 -7.13
N GLY A 78 4.61 16.38 -6.32
CA GLY A 78 3.19 16.23 -6.62
C GLY A 78 2.32 17.41 -6.15
N GLN A 79 1.12 17.48 -6.72
CA GLN A 79 0.10 18.42 -6.27
C GLN A 79 -0.48 17.95 -4.93
N ARG A 80 -0.50 18.83 -3.92
CA ARG A 80 -0.97 18.49 -2.55
C ARG A 80 -2.44 18.89 -2.33
N LYS A 81 -2.85 20.05 -2.86
CA LYS A 81 -4.20 20.59 -2.62
C LYS A 81 -5.29 19.67 -3.19
N GLY A 82 -6.13 19.12 -2.33
CA GLY A 82 -7.21 18.21 -2.71
C GLY A 82 -6.75 16.81 -3.16
N ALA A 83 -5.47 16.49 -2.96
CA ALA A 83 -4.94 15.18 -3.33
C ALA A 83 -5.00 14.18 -2.17
N ILE A 84 -5.18 12.92 -2.53
CA ILE A 84 -5.28 11.78 -1.62
C ILE A 84 -4.16 10.79 -1.96
N VAL A 85 -3.52 10.23 -0.96
CA VAL A 85 -2.60 9.10 -1.09
C VAL A 85 -3.34 7.84 -0.68
N HIS A 86 -3.52 6.93 -1.62
CA HIS A 86 -4.13 5.62 -1.38
C HIS A 86 -3.05 4.54 -1.36
N ILE A 87 -2.86 3.91 -0.21
CA ILE A 87 -1.86 2.86 0.00
C ILE A 87 -2.59 1.52 0.14
N ALA A 88 -2.39 0.63 -0.85
CA ALA A 88 -2.84 -0.75 -0.75
C ALA A 88 -1.80 -1.58 0.00
N GLY A 89 -2.10 -1.86 1.26
CA GLY A 89 -1.22 -2.56 2.17
C GLY A 89 -1.48 -4.06 2.26
N PHE A 90 -0.53 -4.75 2.89
CA PHE A 90 -0.61 -6.16 3.26
C PHE A 90 -0.34 -6.31 4.75
N TYR A 91 -0.84 -7.38 5.34
CA TYR A 91 -0.51 -7.76 6.72
C TYR A 91 0.90 -8.35 6.84
N GLY A 92 1.35 -8.57 8.06
CA GLY A 92 2.66 -9.17 8.35
C GLY A 92 3.79 -8.13 8.36
N ILE A 93 5.00 -8.56 8.02
CA ILE A 93 6.21 -7.73 8.12
C ILE A 93 6.14 -6.42 7.30
N MET A 94 5.28 -6.38 6.29
CA MET A 94 5.12 -5.20 5.46
C MET A 94 4.56 -3.98 6.21
N ILE A 95 3.96 -4.16 7.38
CA ILE A 95 3.40 -3.07 8.18
C ILE A 95 4.45 -1.99 8.55
N TYR A 96 5.70 -2.40 8.79
CA TYR A 96 6.79 -1.47 9.10
C TYR A 96 7.08 -0.51 7.93
N PHE A 97 7.14 -1.09 6.74
CA PHE A 97 7.34 -0.35 5.50
C PHE A 97 6.13 0.56 5.20
N GLU A 98 4.92 0.03 5.31
CA GLU A 98 3.68 0.76 5.04
C GLU A 98 3.47 1.91 6.03
N TYR A 99 3.79 1.71 7.31
CA TYR A 99 3.78 2.78 8.30
C TYR A 99 4.72 3.93 7.91
N LEU A 100 5.92 3.62 7.40
CA LEU A 100 6.85 4.64 6.92
C LEU A 100 6.28 5.44 5.75
N LEU A 101 5.62 4.79 4.80
CA LEU A 101 4.96 5.47 3.68
C LEU A 101 3.82 6.37 4.16
N ILE A 102 3.00 5.90 5.10
CA ILE A 102 1.95 6.69 5.74
C ILE A 102 2.57 7.91 6.43
N ALA A 103 3.66 7.72 7.20
CA ALA A 103 4.34 8.80 7.88
C ALA A 103 4.88 9.86 6.90
N ILE A 104 5.51 9.45 5.80
CA ILE A 104 5.99 10.35 4.74
C ILE A 104 4.83 11.15 4.14
N ALA A 105 3.73 10.48 3.77
CA ALA A 105 2.57 11.16 3.21
C ALA A 105 1.95 12.18 4.18
N LYS A 106 1.86 11.83 5.47
CA LYS A 106 1.35 12.73 6.52
C LYS A 106 2.27 13.92 6.80
N VAL A 107 3.59 13.73 6.80
CA VAL A 107 4.57 14.83 6.91
C VAL A 107 4.46 15.79 5.72
N LEU A 108 4.15 15.28 4.54
CA LEU A 108 3.92 16.08 3.33
C LEU A 108 2.49 16.66 3.25
N HIS A 109 1.68 16.50 4.32
CA HIS A 109 0.32 17.03 4.45
C HIS A 109 -0.72 16.46 3.47
N TYR A 110 -0.53 15.21 3.02
CA TYR A 110 -1.55 14.51 2.26
C TYR A 110 -2.63 13.89 3.16
N LYS A 111 -3.85 13.76 2.64
CA LYS A 111 -4.83 12.82 3.17
C LYS A 111 -4.45 11.41 2.77
N VAL A 112 -4.53 10.47 3.71
CA VAL A 112 -4.10 9.09 3.51
C VAL A 112 -5.27 8.13 3.67
N ILE A 113 -5.53 7.35 2.64
CA ILE A 113 -6.39 6.17 2.68
C ILE A 113 -5.47 4.94 2.79
N TYR A 114 -5.64 4.15 3.83
CA TYR A 114 -4.93 2.90 4.01
C TYR A 114 -5.88 1.73 3.80
N GLU A 115 -5.68 0.98 2.72
CA GLU A 115 -6.47 -0.19 2.39
C GLU A 115 -5.72 -1.45 2.81
N MET A 116 -6.21 -2.12 3.85
CA MET A 116 -5.63 -3.36 4.37
C MET A 116 -6.24 -4.56 3.65
N ARG A 117 -5.41 -5.28 2.91
CA ARG A 117 -5.79 -6.47 2.14
C ARG A 117 -5.22 -7.74 2.76
N GLY A 118 -6.10 -8.69 3.01
CA GLY A 118 -5.74 -10.02 3.48
C GLY A 118 -6.48 -10.45 4.74
N GLY A 119 -7.03 -11.66 4.72
CA GLY A 119 -7.82 -12.24 5.83
C GLY A 119 -7.01 -12.64 7.07
N GLY A 120 -5.68 -12.49 7.04
CA GLY A 120 -4.79 -12.87 8.15
C GLY A 120 -4.44 -11.75 9.13
N ALA A 121 -4.92 -10.53 8.91
CA ALA A 121 -4.51 -9.38 9.71
C ALA A 121 -4.83 -9.55 11.21
N ASN A 122 -5.99 -10.09 11.55
CA ASN A 122 -6.39 -10.33 12.94
C ASN A 122 -5.46 -11.33 13.61
N LYS A 123 -5.18 -12.47 12.95
CA LYS A 123 -4.26 -13.48 13.47
C LYS A 123 -2.86 -12.91 13.70
N TYR A 124 -2.32 -12.19 12.71
CA TYR A 124 -1.02 -11.52 12.85
C TYR A 124 -1.01 -10.46 13.96
N TYR A 125 -2.15 -9.80 14.20
CA TYR A 125 -2.24 -8.85 15.30
C TYR A 125 -2.30 -9.56 16.65
N GLU A 126 -3.08 -10.62 16.80
CA GLU A 126 -3.22 -11.38 18.06
C GLU A 126 -1.91 -12.06 18.44
N GLU A 127 -1.28 -12.78 17.51
CA GLU A 127 -0.05 -13.53 17.70
C GLU A 127 1.23 -12.68 17.58
N GLY A 128 1.11 -11.46 17.06
CA GLY A 128 2.23 -10.61 16.72
C GLY A 128 2.98 -10.05 17.93
N HIS A 129 4.30 -9.87 17.76
CA HIS A 129 5.17 -9.23 18.73
C HIS A 129 4.72 -7.78 19.02
N PHE A 130 5.08 -7.24 20.21
CA PHE A 130 4.65 -5.89 20.62
C PHE A 130 4.99 -4.79 19.61
N LEU A 131 6.14 -4.88 18.94
CA LEU A 131 6.53 -3.93 17.88
C LEU A 131 5.55 -3.96 16.71
N TYR A 132 5.12 -5.16 16.26
CA TYR A 132 4.12 -5.28 15.21
C TYR A 132 2.82 -4.58 15.61
N LYS A 133 2.32 -4.87 16.82
CA LYS A 133 1.10 -4.24 17.37
C LYS A 133 1.22 -2.73 17.48
N PHE A 134 2.41 -2.23 17.87
CA PHE A 134 2.69 -0.81 17.95
C PHE A 134 2.61 -0.13 16.57
N PHE A 135 3.34 -0.64 15.58
CA PHE A 135 3.34 -0.06 14.24
C PHE A 135 1.99 -0.22 13.53
N PHE A 136 1.30 -1.33 13.72
CA PHE A 136 -0.04 -1.55 13.21
C PHE A 136 -1.03 -0.50 13.75
N LYS A 137 -1.08 -0.32 15.07
CA LYS A 137 -1.91 0.73 15.69
C LYS A 137 -1.55 2.13 15.20
N ARG A 138 -0.25 2.41 15.03
CA ARG A 138 0.22 3.69 14.52
C ARG A 138 -0.16 3.92 13.07
N ALA A 139 -0.07 2.92 12.21
CA ALA A 139 -0.51 2.99 10.81
C ALA A 139 -2.00 3.34 10.73
N ILE A 140 -2.82 2.62 11.50
CA ILE A 140 -4.26 2.87 11.58
C ILE A 140 -4.55 4.31 12.07
N ARG A 141 -3.97 4.72 13.19
CA ARG A 141 -4.25 6.04 13.80
C ARG A 141 -3.77 7.23 12.97
N ARG A 142 -2.75 7.04 12.12
CA ARG A 142 -2.21 8.09 11.25
C ARG A 142 -2.92 8.21 9.91
N SER A 143 -3.62 7.18 9.50
CA SER A 143 -4.44 7.21 8.28
C SER A 143 -5.72 8.00 8.54
N ASP A 144 -6.18 8.76 7.55
CA ASP A 144 -7.43 9.52 7.65
C ASP A 144 -8.63 8.61 7.41
N GLU A 145 -8.47 7.59 6.55
CA GLU A 145 -9.50 6.58 6.27
C GLU A 145 -8.86 5.19 6.17
N ILE A 146 -9.61 4.18 6.58
CA ILE A 146 -9.16 2.78 6.56
C ILE A 146 -10.20 1.93 5.86
N PHE A 147 -9.75 1.16 4.88
CA PHE A 147 -10.56 0.11 4.28
C PHE A 147 -9.96 -1.26 4.61
N SER A 148 -10.78 -2.14 5.17
CA SER A 148 -10.39 -3.54 5.39
C SER A 148 -11.21 -4.42 4.45
N VAL A 149 -10.52 -5.14 3.57
CA VAL A 149 -11.16 -6.14 2.71
C VAL A 149 -10.99 -7.51 3.35
N SER A 150 -12.03 -7.98 4.02
CA SER A 150 -12.08 -9.34 4.55
C SER A 150 -12.88 -10.23 3.60
N TYR A 151 -12.25 -11.30 3.12
CA TYR A 151 -12.95 -12.32 2.31
C TYR A 151 -13.70 -13.36 3.16
N THR A 152 -13.71 -13.20 4.49
CA THR A 152 -14.31 -14.19 5.41
C THR A 152 -15.85 -14.18 5.44
N HIS A 153 -16.49 -13.26 4.75
CA HIS A 153 -17.96 -13.16 4.71
C HIS A 153 -18.60 -13.70 3.41
N LEU A 154 -17.83 -14.41 2.57
CA LEU A 154 -18.34 -15.03 1.33
C LEU A 154 -18.41 -16.57 1.45
N ARG A 155 -18.80 -17.08 2.61
CA ARG A 155 -19.22 -18.47 2.77
C ARG A 155 -20.64 -18.54 3.30
#